data_f5ce0dd5e04f82ddfb06ce337b2bfc81
#
_entry.id   f5ce0dd5e04f82ddfb06ce337b2bfc81
#
_cell.length_a   1.000
_cell.length_b   1.000
_cell.length_c   1.000
_cell.angle_alpha   90.00
_cell.angle_beta   90.00
_cell.angle_gamma   90.00
#
_symmetry.space_group_name_H-M   'P 1'
#
loop_
_entity.id
_entity.type
_entity.pdbx_description
1 polymer ?
#
loop_
_entity_poly.entity_id
_entity_poly.type
_entity_poly.pdbx_seq_one_letter_code
_entity_poly.pdbx_strand_id
1 'polypeptide(L)' 'MVRVNSTALEDVTFKLYGPSTIAGSLRIAFDDGRTVTYSNVPERVYKALVAAPSAGAYFNLNIRNHYPVQGGS' A
#
# COMPACT_ATOMS: atom_id res chain seq x y z
N MET A 1 -14.84 -12.87 -14.83
CA MET A 1 -14.36 -12.61 -14.67
C MET A 1 -13.54 -12.65 -13.94
N VAL A 2 -13.10 -12.51 -13.63
CA VAL A 2 -12.26 -12.75 -13.03
C VAL A 2 -11.51 -11.85 -12.50
N ARG A 3 -11.18 -11.62 -11.73
CA ARG A 3 -10.55 -10.81 -11.16
C ARG A 3 -9.39 -11.21 -10.90
N VAL A 4 -8.84 -11.47 -11.45
CA VAL A 4 -7.86 -12.00 -11.37
C VAL A 4 -6.86 -11.51 -10.60
N ASN A 5 -6.40 -10.72 -10.54
CA ASN A 5 -5.46 -10.28 -9.83
C ASN A 5 -5.84 -9.76 -8.74
N SER A 6 -6.73 -10.10 -8.27
CA SER A 6 -7.23 -9.48 -7.34
C SER A 6 -6.53 -9.60 -6.13
N THR A 7 -5.60 -8.95 -5.86
CA THR A 7 -5.07 -8.79 -4.59
C THR A 7 -6.02 -7.99 -3.84
N ALA A 8 -6.81 -8.58 -3.05
CA ALA A 8 -7.81 -7.84 -2.28
C ALA A 8 -7.16 -7.25 -1.06
N LEU A 9 -7.25 -5.95 -0.92
CA LEU A 9 -6.73 -5.26 0.23
C LEU A 9 -7.83 -5.14 1.27
N GLU A 10 -7.55 -5.65 2.47
CA GLU A 10 -8.54 -5.58 3.53
C GLU A 10 -8.46 -4.25 4.26
N ASP A 11 -7.29 -3.75 4.47
CA ASP A 11 -7.11 -2.50 5.19
C ASP A 11 -5.83 -1.82 4.75
N VAL A 12 -5.83 -0.51 4.77
CA VAL A 12 -4.67 0.28 4.40
C VAL A 12 -4.48 1.37 5.44
N THR A 13 -3.29 1.44 6.02
CA THR A 13 -2.97 2.44 7.02
C THR A 13 -1.72 3.18 6.60
N PHE A 14 -1.74 4.50 6.69
CA PHE A 14 -0.59 5.31 6.35
C PHE A 14 -0.22 6.20 7.52
N LYS A 15 1.08 6.29 7.81
CA LYS A 15 1.53 7.11 8.90
C LYS A 15 2.76 7.88 8.46
N LEU A 16 2.69 9.19 8.50
CA LEU A 16 3.84 10.01 8.15
C LEU A 16 4.95 9.85 9.18
N TYR A 17 6.18 9.93 8.71
CA TYR A 17 7.31 9.91 9.63
C TYR A 17 7.34 11.25 10.37
N GLY A 18 7.59 11.21 11.64
CA GLY A 18 7.77 12.33 12.49
C GLY A 18 7.65 13.71 11.86
N PRO A 19 8.75 14.41 11.69
CA PRO A 19 8.67 15.76 11.13
C PRO A 19 8.41 15.79 9.63
N SER A 20 8.45 14.66 8.96
CA SER A 20 8.23 14.66 7.53
C SER A 20 6.76 14.86 7.22
N THR A 21 6.46 15.59 6.17
CA THR A 21 5.09 15.77 5.74
C THR A 21 4.86 15.17 4.35
N ILE A 22 5.82 14.45 3.81
CA ILE A 22 5.68 13.94 2.46
C ILE A 22 5.88 12.44 2.34
N ALA A 23 6.46 11.78 3.33
CA ALA A 23 6.69 10.35 3.24
C ALA A 23 6.44 9.68 4.57
N GLY A 24 6.10 8.42 4.53
CA GLY A 24 5.81 7.68 5.74
C GLY A 24 5.75 6.19 5.49
N SER A 25 5.14 5.48 6.43
CA SER A 25 4.97 4.04 6.33
C SER A 25 3.59 3.72 5.81
N LEU A 26 3.51 2.86 4.82
CA LEU A 26 2.24 2.41 4.28
C LEU A 26 2.06 0.95 4.64
N ARG A 27 1.09 0.66 5.48
CA ARG A 27 0.83 -0.69 5.92
C ARG A 27 -0.40 -1.22 5.22
N ILE A 28 -0.28 -2.37 4.61
CA ILE A 28 -1.36 -2.96 3.86
C ILE A 28 -1.67 -4.34 4.42
N ALA A 29 -2.91 -4.55 4.79
CA ALA A 29 -3.37 -5.84 5.24
C ALA A 29 -4.19 -6.47 4.13
N PHE A 30 -3.85 -7.69 3.77
CA PHE A 30 -4.55 -8.40 2.72
C PHE A 30 -5.60 -9.32 3.31
N ASP A 31 -6.58 -9.67 2.51
CA ASP A 31 -7.69 -10.46 3.01
C ASP A 31 -7.27 -11.91 3.28
N ASP A 32 -6.08 -12.31 2.90
CA ASP A 32 -5.60 -13.65 3.23
C ASP A 32 -4.83 -13.68 4.56
N GLY A 33 -4.81 -12.57 5.27
CA GLY A 33 -4.17 -12.52 6.58
C GLY A 33 -2.76 -11.97 6.56
N ARG A 34 -2.19 -11.72 5.40
CA ARG A 34 -0.84 -11.18 5.34
C ARG A 34 -0.86 -9.68 5.52
N THR A 35 0.23 -9.15 6.05
CA THR A 35 0.39 -7.72 6.22
C THR A 35 1.79 -7.34 5.77
N VAL A 36 1.89 -6.26 5.01
CA VAL A 36 3.16 -5.77 4.53
C VAL A 36 3.25 -4.29 4.83
N THR A 37 4.41 -3.83 5.26
CA THR A 37 4.63 -2.41 5.51
C THR A 37 5.72 -1.92 4.58
N TYR A 38 5.40 -0.89 3.81
CA TYR A 38 6.37 -0.27 2.92
C TYR A 38 6.88 1.01 3.57
N SER A 39 8.15 1.30 3.39
CA SER A 39 8.71 2.50 3.97
C SER A 39 9.00 3.53 2.90
N ASN A 40 9.10 4.78 3.32
CA ASN A 40 9.44 5.87 2.44
C ASN A 40 8.41 6.08 1.33
N VAL A 41 7.15 5.86 1.63
CA VAL A 41 6.08 6.00 0.65
C VAL A 41 5.52 7.42 0.74
N PRO A 42 5.46 8.15 -0.38
CA PRO A 42 4.88 9.50 -0.34
C PRO A 42 3.40 9.47 -0.02
N GLU A 43 2.94 10.50 0.67
CA GLU A 43 1.53 10.57 1.03
C GLU A 43 0.64 10.59 -0.21
N ARG A 44 1.10 11.19 -1.28
CA ARG A 44 0.30 11.23 -2.51
C ARG A 44 0.02 9.83 -3.04
N VAL A 45 0.95 8.90 -2.81
CA VAL A 45 0.77 7.53 -3.26
C VAL A 45 -0.32 6.86 -2.44
N TYR A 46 -0.34 7.11 -1.14
CA TYR A 46 -1.40 6.59 -0.29
C TYR A 46 -2.75 7.14 -0.74
N LYS A 47 -2.83 8.45 -0.99
CA LYS A 47 -4.08 9.06 -1.40
C LYS A 47 -4.55 8.50 -2.75
N ALA A 48 -3.63 8.30 -3.68
CA ALA A 48 -3.98 7.73 -4.96
C ALA A 48 -4.46 6.28 -4.82
N LEU A 49 -3.83 5.55 -3.92
CA LEU A 49 -4.21 4.16 -3.68
C LEU A 49 -5.65 4.05 -3.19
N VAL A 50 -6.01 4.86 -2.19
CA VAL A 50 -7.35 4.76 -1.63
C VAL A 50 -8.40 5.35 -2.55
N ALA A 51 -8.00 6.19 -3.48
CA ALA A 51 -8.91 6.77 -4.43
C ALA A 51 -9.00 5.97 -5.72
N ALA A 52 -8.17 4.97 -5.89
CA ALA A 52 -8.13 4.23 -7.14
C ALA A 52 -9.39 3.39 -7.30
N PRO A 53 -9.88 3.23 -8.52
CA PRO A 53 -11.03 2.36 -8.76
C PRO A 53 -10.77 0.93 -8.30
N SER A 54 -9.51 0.50 -8.40
CA SER A 54 -9.13 -0.81 -7.88
C SER A 54 -7.85 -0.63 -7.10
N ALA A 55 -7.95 -0.64 -5.79
CA ALA A 55 -6.79 -0.48 -4.94
C ALA A 55 -5.79 -1.62 -5.15
N GLY A 56 -6.28 -2.83 -5.35
CA GLY A 56 -5.39 -3.96 -5.58
C GLY A 56 -4.56 -3.79 -6.85
N ALA A 57 -5.19 -3.33 -7.93
CA ALA A 57 -4.46 -3.11 -9.16
C ALA A 57 -3.46 -1.97 -9.02
N TYR A 58 -3.86 -0.90 -8.36
CA TYR A 58 -2.94 0.22 -8.15
C TYR A 58 -1.75 -0.23 -7.33
N PHE A 59 -1.99 -1.01 -6.29
CA PHE A 59 -0.92 -1.51 -5.46
C PHE A 59 0.06 -2.34 -6.30
N ASN A 60 -0.46 -3.26 -7.10
CA ASN A 60 0.42 -4.12 -7.88
C ASN A 60 1.22 -3.35 -8.91
N LEU A 61 0.64 -2.31 -9.50
CA LEU A 61 1.31 -1.59 -10.57
C LEU A 61 2.23 -0.49 -10.07
N ASN A 62 1.91 0.11 -8.94
CA ASN A 62 2.61 1.31 -8.51
C ASN A 62 3.32 1.22 -7.17
N ILE A 63 3.01 0.26 -6.35
CA ILE A 63 3.60 0.18 -5.03
C ILE A 63 4.45 -1.06 -4.87
N ARG A 64 3.94 -2.20 -5.29
CA ARG A 64 4.68 -3.43 -5.16
C ARG A 64 5.96 -3.34 -5.96
N ASN A 65 7.07 -3.65 -5.32
CA ASN A 65 8.38 -3.59 -5.94
C ASN A 65 8.87 -2.18 -6.27
N HIS A 66 8.15 -1.15 -5.84
CA HIS A 66 8.59 0.22 -6.06
C HIS A 66 9.08 0.88 -4.78
N TYR A 67 8.79 0.31 -3.63
CA TYR A 67 9.22 0.86 -2.36
C TYR A 67 9.78 -0.25 -1.49
N PRO A 68 10.70 0.05 -0.60
CA PRO A 68 11.28 -0.98 0.24
C PRO A 68 10.26 -1.50 1.25
N VAL A 69 10.32 -2.79 1.50
CA VAL A 69 9.46 -3.42 2.49
C VAL A 69 10.16 -3.31 3.84
N GLN A 70 9.42 -2.81 4.82
CA GLN A 70 9.97 -2.63 6.13
C GLN A 70 9.52 -3.79 6.97
N GLY A 71 10.24 -4.83 7.01
CA GLY A 71 9.97 -5.93 7.90
C GLY A 71 8.67 -6.60 7.67
N GLY A 72 8.18 -6.76 6.65
CA GLY A 72 6.93 -7.38 6.47
C GLY A 72 6.99 -8.84 6.66
N SER A 73 6.07 -9.56 6.48
CA SER A 73 6.20 -10.91 6.61
C SER A 73 5.42 -11.71 5.74
#